data_573c8ce77115c040b5c4f10153abed20
#
_entry.id   573c8ce77115c040b5c4f10153abed20
#
_cell.length_a   1.000
_cell.length_b   1.000
_cell.length_c   1.000
_cell.angle_alpha   90.00
_cell.angle_beta   90.00
_cell.angle_gamma   90.00
#
_symmetry.space_group_name_H-M   'P 1'
#
loop_
_entity.id
_entity.type
_entity.pdbx_description
1 polymer ?
#
loop_
_entity_poly.entity_id
_entity_poly.type
_entity_poly.pdbx_seq_one_letter_code
_entity_poly.pdbx_strand_id
1 'polypeptide(L)'
;MVGLKSGVDTLFLLIGAVMVLAMHAGFAFLELGTVRKKNQVNALVKILVDFSVSTLAYFFIGYTIAYGVEFFDDIGTLSQHNGYALVRFFFLLTFAAAIPAIVSGGIAERAKFNPQLVATLIIVGFIYPFFEGIAWNERFGVQAWLTHAFGAPFHDFAGSVVVHAFGGWVALPAVLLLGARHGRYAKDGRIAAHPPSNIPFLALGAWVLAVGWFGFNVMSAQTLDKISGLVAVNSLMAMVGGTLAAWMAGRNDPGFTYNGPLAGLVAVCAGSDVMHPIGALVTGAAAGALFVAMFTCVQNKWRIDDVLGVWPLHGMCGALGGLAAGVFGLPALGGLGGVSFLSQLVGTLGGIAIATAGGTLVYGALKATVGLRLDREAEFDGADLSIHRISATPERD
;
A
#
# COMPACT_ATOMS: atom_id res chain seq x y z
N MET A 1 -31.45 -13.08 -17.42
CA MET A 1 -30.33 -12.16 -17.74
C MET A 1 -29.81 -11.42 -16.49
N VAL A 2 -30.66 -10.83 -15.63
CA VAL A 2 -30.24 -10.07 -14.43
C VAL A 2 -29.44 -10.95 -13.46
N GLY A 3 -29.91 -12.17 -13.16
CA GLY A 3 -29.20 -13.08 -12.23
C GLY A 3 -27.85 -13.56 -12.76
N LEU A 4 -27.71 -13.77 -14.09
CA LEU A 4 -26.44 -14.15 -14.69
C LEU A 4 -25.43 -12.98 -14.59
N LYS A 5 -25.86 -11.75 -14.90
CA LYS A 5 -25.00 -10.57 -14.78
C LYS A 5 -24.52 -10.41 -13.34
N SER A 6 -25.40 -10.45 -12.36
CA SER A 6 -25.04 -10.35 -10.94
C SER A 6 -24.06 -11.44 -10.51
N GLY A 7 -24.27 -12.71 -10.92
CA GLY A 7 -23.35 -13.81 -10.63
C GLY A 7 -21.96 -13.63 -11.24
N VAL A 8 -21.90 -13.14 -12.47
CA VAL A 8 -20.63 -12.87 -13.17
C VAL A 8 -19.87 -11.71 -12.54
N ASP A 9 -20.55 -10.61 -12.18
CA ASP A 9 -19.94 -9.46 -11.52
C ASP A 9 -19.41 -9.87 -10.13
N THR A 10 -20.17 -10.68 -9.39
CA THR A 10 -19.73 -11.21 -8.09
C THR A 10 -18.48 -12.08 -8.24
N LEU A 11 -18.46 -13.02 -9.21
CA LEU A 11 -17.30 -13.87 -9.48
C LEU A 11 -16.08 -13.04 -9.90
N PHE A 12 -16.27 -12.06 -10.78
CA PHE A 12 -15.21 -11.14 -11.21
C PHE A 12 -14.56 -10.43 -10.04
N LEU A 13 -15.37 -9.85 -9.17
CA LEU A 13 -14.86 -9.13 -8.01
C LEU A 13 -14.26 -10.06 -6.93
N LEU A 14 -14.80 -11.28 -6.78
CA LEU A 14 -14.25 -12.30 -5.88
C LEU A 14 -12.84 -12.72 -6.31
N ILE A 15 -12.62 -12.93 -7.60
CA ILE A 15 -11.28 -13.22 -8.13
C ILE A 15 -10.33 -12.08 -7.78
N GLY A 16 -10.74 -10.82 -7.95
CA GLY A 16 -9.98 -9.66 -7.54
C GLY A 16 -9.64 -9.66 -6.06
N ALA A 17 -10.63 -9.90 -5.21
CA ALA A 17 -10.44 -9.97 -3.75
C ALA A 17 -9.42 -11.05 -3.36
N VAL A 18 -9.51 -12.25 -3.96
CA VAL A 18 -8.56 -13.36 -3.71
C VAL A 18 -7.16 -13.02 -4.22
N MET A 19 -7.03 -12.40 -5.39
CA MET A 19 -5.72 -11.97 -5.92
C MET A 19 -5.08 -10.92 -5.00
N VAL A 20 -5.84 -9.94 -4.51
CA VAL A 20 -5.31 -8.93 -3.59
C VAL A 20 -5.05 -9.51 -2.19
N LEU A 21 -5.85 -10.48 -1.74
CA LEU A 21 -5.52 -11.25 -0.54
C LEU A 21 -4.16 -11.96 -0.68
N ALA A 22 -3.88 -12.56 -1.84
CA ALA A 22 -2.58 -13.17 -2.10
C ALA A 22 -1.42 -12.16 -2.05
N MET A 23 -1.66 -10.85 -2.34
CA MET A 23 -0.64 -9.81 -2.16
C MET A 23 -0.20 -9.66 -0.71
N HIS A 24 -1.04 -9.96 0.29
CA HIS A 24 -0.61 -9.95 1.70
C HIS A 24 0.45 -11.02 1.98
N ALA A 25 0.35 -12.20 1.36
CA ALA A 25 1.45 -13.18 1.37
C ALA A 25 2.69 -12.61 0.65
N GLY A 26 2.51 -11.88 -0.45
CA GLY A 26 3.58 -11.17 -1.15
C GLY A 26 4.29 -10.16 -0.24
N PHE A 27 3.56 -9.33 0.51
CA PHE A 27 4.15 -8.42 1.51
C PHE A 27 4.93 -9.18 2.58
N ALA A 28 4.37 -10.27 3.10
CA ALA A 28 5.02 -11.09 4.13
C ALA A 28 6.36 -11.67 3.63
N PHE A 29 6.42 -12.22 2.42
CA PHE A 29 7.65 -12.76 1.84
C PHE A 29 8.64 -11.66 1.41
N LEU A 30 8.17 -10.52 0.92
CA LEU A 30 9.02 -9.37 0.60
C LEU A 30 9.71 -8.85 1.88
N GLU A 31 8.94 -8.68 2.96
CA GLU A 31 9.46 -8.25 4.27
C GLU A 31 10.42 -9.29 4.83
N LEU A 32 10.05 -10.59 4.84
CA LEU A 32 10.91 -11.69 5.27
C LEU A 32 12.25 -11.69 4.53
N GLY A 33 12.21 -11.54 3.20
CA GLY A 33 13.43 -11.52 2.38
C GLY A 33 14.33 -10.32 2.67
N THR A 34 13.77 -9.22 3.14
CA THR A 34 14.49 -7.96 3.39
C THR A 34 15.05 -7.88 4.80
N VAL A 35 14.29 -8.20 5.84
CA VAL A 35 14.70 -8.09 7.24
C VAL A 35 15.84 -9.05 7.58
N ARG A 36 16.61 -8.73 8.66
CA ARG A 36 17.64 -9.65 9.17
C ARG A 36 17.02 -10.96 9.63
N LYS A 37 17.75 -12.08 9.48
CA LYS A 37 17.27 -13.46 9.77
C LYS A 37 16.55 -13.62 11.10
N LYS A 38 16.96 -12.90 12.13
CA LYS A 38 16.38 -12.91 13.49
C LYS A 38 15.01 -12.21 13.61
N ASN A 39 14.43 -11.74 12.50
CA ASN A 39 13.14 -11.03 12.44
C ASN A 39 12.20 -11.61 11.39
N GLN A 40 12.52 -12.76 10.81
CA GLN A 40 11.78 -13.34 9.69
C GLN A 40 10.42 -13.93 10.12
N VAL A 41 10.37 -14.60 11.27
CA VAL A 41 9.11 -15.12 11.84
C VAL A 41 8.17 -13.95 12.15
N ASN A 42 8.70 -12.90 12.77
CA ASN A 42 7.90 -11.73 13.11
C ASN A 42 7.31 -11.04 11.85
N ALA A 43 8.07 -10.97 10.75
CA ALA A 43 7.58 -10.44 9.49
C ALA A 43 6.36 -11.21 8.98
N LEU A 44 6.43 -12.54 8.98
CA LEU A 44 5.32 -13.40 8.52
C LEU A 44 4.08 -13.30 9.43
N VAL A 45 4.27 -13.46 10.74
CA VAL A 45 3.16 -13.47 11.71
C VAL A 45 2.48 -12.12 11.76
N LYS A 46 3.26 -11.03 11.74
CA LYS A 46 2.74 -9.67 11.84
C LYS A 46 1.80 -9.32 10.69
N ILE A 47 2.16 -9.62 9.44
CA ILE A 47 1.30 -9.35 8.28
C ILE A 47 -0.03 -10.10 8.38
N LEU A 48 -0.02 -11.36 8.80
CA LEU A 48 -1.25 -12.16 8.95
C LEU A 48 -2.16 -11.62 10.07
N VAL A 49 -1.56 -11.24 11.21
CA VAL A 49 -2.33 -10.71 12.34
C VAL A 49 -2.83 -9.29 12.05
N ASP A 50 -2.03 -8.44 11.41
CA ASP A 50 -2.46 -7.11 10.95
C ASP A 50 -3.64 -7.22 9.96
N PHE A 51 -3.62 -8.19 9.03
CA PHE A 51 -4.76 -8.46 8.15
C PHE A 51 -6.01 -8.85 8.94
N SER A 52 -5.88 -9.71 9.95
CA SER A 52 -6.99 -10.15 10.79
C SER A 52 -7.60 -9.00 11.60
N VAL A 53 -6.77 -8.15 12.20
CA VAL A 53 -7.22 -6.94 12.92
C VAL A 53 -7.86 -5.94 11.96
N SER A 54 -7.29 -5.77 10.77
CA SER A 54 -7.86 -4.92 9.71
C SER A 54 -9.25 -5.40 9.30
N THR A 55 -9.43 -6.71 9.15
CA THR A 55 -10.73 -7.30 8.81
C THR A 55 -11.81 -6.92 9.83
N LEU A 56 -11.51 -7.09 11.12
CA LEU A 56 -12.46 -6.75 12.17
C LEU A 56 -12.71 -5.23 12.25
N ALA A 57 -11.65 -4.42 12.21
CA ALA A 57 -11.78 -2.96 12.26
C ALA A 57 -12.60 -2.41 11.10
N TYR A 58 -12.34 -2.91 9.89
CA TYR A 58 -13.04 -2.47 8.69
C TYR A 58 -14.48 -2.97 8.63
N PHE A 59 -14.73 -4.22 9.06
CA PHE A 59 -16.07 -4.81 9.10
C PHE A 59 -17.00 -4.06 10.07
N PHE A 60 -16.53 -3.81 11.28
CA PHE A 60 -17.40 -3.24 12.31
C PHE A 60 -17.48 -1.70 12.27
N ILE A 61 -16.47 -1.03 11.68
CA ILE A 61 -16.36 0.43 11.78
C ILE A 61 -16.06 1.05 10.41
N GLY A 62 -14.96 0.66 9.78
CA GLY A 62 -14.39 1.39 8.64
C GLY A 62 -15.31 1.41 7.42
N TYR A 63 -15.93 0.28 7.08
CA TYR A 63 -16.81 0.20 5.92
C TYR A 63 -18.05 1.08 6.07
N THR A 64 -18.59 1.19 7.28
CA THR A 64 -19.68 2.13 7.59
C THR A 64 -19.26 3.59 7.42
N ILE A 65 -18.05 3.95 7.85
CA ILE A 65 -17.51 5.30 7.66
C ILE A 65 -17.35 5.60 6.17
N ALA A 66 -16.75 4.71 5.40
CA ALA A 66 -16.47 4.93 3.99
C ALA A 66 -17.74 4.90 3.12
N TYR A 67 -18.61 3.90 3.33
CA TYR A 67 -19.73 3.61 2.41
C TYR A 67 -21.12 3.76 3.04
N GLY A 68 -21.23 3.90 4.36
CA GLY A 68 -22.52 3.94 5.05
C GLY A 68 -23.25 2.60 5.07
N VAL A 69 -22.51 1.49 4.91
CA VAL A 69 -23.05 0.13 4.85
C VAL A 69 -22.55 -0.66 6.05
N GLU A 70 -23.40 -1.44 6.64
CA GLU A 70 -23.13 -2.36 7.72
C GLU A 70 -23.72 -3.75 7.39
N PHE A 71 -23.27 -4.79 8.07
CA PHE A 71 -23.61 -6.17 7.76
C PHE A 71 -24.28 -6.88 8.95
N PHE A 72 -25.17 -6.17 9.65
CA PHE A 72 -25.94 -6.73 10.78
C PHE A 72 -27.34 -7.22 10.38
N ASP A 73 -27.67 -7.14 9.09
CA ASP A 73 -28.92 -7.64 8.54
C ASP A 73 -28.99 -9.17 8.56
N ASP A 74 -30.19 -9.72 8.35
CA ASP A 74 -30.38 -11.16 8.21
C ASP A 74 -29.68 -11.73 6.96
N ILE A 75 -29.37 -13.03 7.00
CA ILE A 75 -28.60 -13.70 5.95
C ILE A 75 -29.29 -13.65 4.57
N GLY A 76 -30.63 -13.60 4.53
CA GLY A 76 -31.39 -13.50 3.27
C GLY A 76 -31.14 -12.15 2.59
N THR A 77 -31.14 -11.07 3.37
CA THR A 77 -30.81 -9.72 2.88
C THR A 77 -29.34 -9.64 2.42
N LEU A 78 -28.40 -10.14 3.22
CA LEU A 78 -26.98 -10.15 2.88
C LEU A 78 -26.66 -10.98 1.63
N SER A 79 -27.45 -12.00 1.32
CA SER A 79 -27.27 -12.89 0.17
C SER A 79 -27.93 -12.38 -1.13
N GLN A 80 -28.60 -11.24 -1.09
CA GLN A 80 -29.22 -10.66 -2.29
C GLN A 80 -28.16 -10.33 -3.37
N HIS A 81 -28.57 -10.38 -4.63
CA HIS A 81 -27.67 -10.15 -5.77
C HIS A 81 -26.40 -11.03 -5.75
N ASN A 82 -26.54 -12.31 -5.36
CA ASN A 82 -25.44 -13.27 -5.18
C ASN A 82 -24.39 -12.83 -4.13
N GLY A 83 -24.80 -12.04 -3.14
CA GLY A 83 -23.90 -11.53 -2.10
C GLY A 83 -22.87 -10.53 -2.63
N TYR A 84 -23.14 -9.83 -3.72
CA TYR A 84 -22.20 -8.87 -4.31
C TYR A 84 -21.68 -7.84 -3.28
N ALA A 85 -22.55 -7.33 -2.39
CA ALA A 85 -22.16 -6.39 -1.36
C ALA A 85 -21.09 -6.96 -0.39
N LEU A 86 -21.22 -8.25 -0.03
CA LEU A 86 -20.23 -8.95 0.80
C LEU A 86 -18.90 -9.13 0.07
N VAL A 87 -18.94 -9.46 -1.21
CA VAL A 87 -17.72 -9.61 -2.02
C VAL A 87 -17.06 -8.26 -2.29
N ARG A 88 -17.85 -7.19 -2.47
CA ARG A 88 -17.32 -5.83 -2.59
C ARG A 88 -16.64 -5.38 -1.29
N PHE A 89 -17.24 -5.67 -0.13
CA PHE A 89 -16.59 -5.48 1.15
C PHE A 89 -15.25 -6.23 1.22
N PHE A 90 -15.23 -7.52 0.87
CA PHE A 90 -14.01 -8.32 0.90
C PHE A 90 -12.93 -7.71 -0.02
N PHE A 91 -13.28 -7.29 -1.23
CA PHE A 91 -12.35 -6.64 -2.14
C PHE A 91 -11.76 -5.36 -1.54
N LEU A 92 -12.59 -4.45 -1.04
CA LEU A 92 -12.16 -3.17 -0.46
C LEU A 92 -11.44 -3.34 0.89
N LEU A 93 -11.81 -4.35 1.69
CA LEU A 93 -11.05 -4.74 2.86
C LEU A 93 -9.58 -5.04 2.54
N THR A 94 -9.30 -5.76 1.45
CA THR A 94 -7.93 -6.09 1.08
C THR A 94 -7.09 -4.86 0.75
N PHE A 95 -7.71 -3.78 0.29
CA PHE A 95 -7.08 -2.46 0.10
C PHE A 95 -6.81 -1.77 1.43
N ALA A 96 -7.79 -1.73 2.32
CA ALA A 96 -7.66 -1.15 3.66
C ALA A 96 -6.54 -1.85 4.46
N ALA A 97 -6.49 -3.19 4.40
CA ALA A 97 -5.47 -4.00 5.08
C ALA A 97 -4.06 -3.85 4.47
N ALA A 98 -3.92 -3.35 3.25
CA ALA A 98 -2.61 -3.03 2.67
C ALA A 98 -1.92 -1.87 3.41
N ILE A 99 -2.67 -0.96 4.06
CA ILE A 99 -2.10 0.17 4.80
C ILE A 99 -1.17 -0.30 5.93
N PRO A 100 -1.62 -1.11 6.92
CA PRO A 100 -0.72 -1.62 7.96
C PRO A 100 0.38 -2.54 7.40
N ALA A 101 0.14 -3.29 6.32
CA ALA A 101 1.18 -4.08 5.67
C ALA A 101 2.32 -3.20 5.11
N ILE A 102 1.99 -2.05 4.52
CA ILE A 102 2.97 -1.04 4.09
C ILE A 102 3.73 -0.50 5.31
N VAL A 103 3.01 -0.05 6.34
CA VAL A 103 3.64 0.49 7.56
C VAL A 103 4.59 -0.51 8.20
N SER A 104 4.21 -1.79 8.24
CA SER A 104 5.00 -2.91 8.74
C SER A 104 6.43 -2.90 8.21
N GLY A 105 6.60 -2.76 6.90
CA GLY A 105 7.91 -2.72 6.26
C GLY A 105 8.80 -1.57 6.72
N GLY A 106 8.22 -0.39 6.99
CA GLY A 106 8.98 0.79 7.44
C GLY A 106 9.52 0.65 8.86
N ILE A 107 8.73 0.06 9.76
CA ILE A 107 9.03 -0.06 11.19
C ILE A 107 9.64 -1.41 11.59
N ALA A 108 9.85 -2.30 10.63
CA ALA A 108 10.35 -3.65 10.83
C ALA A 108 11.57 -3.70 11.77
N GLU A 109 11.76 -4.86 12.40
CA GLU A 109 12.88 -5.22 13.29
C GLU A 109 12.94 -4.54 14.67
N ARG A 110 12.18 -3.44 14.89
CA ARG A 110 12.27 -2.67 16.13
C ARG A 110 10.95 -2.25 16.76
N ALA A 111 9.84 -2.44 16.04
CA ALA A 111 8.51 -2.11 16.55
C ALA A 111 8.00 -3.20 17.49
N LYS A 112 7.34 -2.78 18.57
CA LYS A 112 6.55 -3.68 19.42
C LYS A 112 5.34 -4.20 18.68
N PHE A 113 5.00 -5.46 18.90
CA PHE A 113 3.90 -6.14 18.19
C PHE A 113 2.51 -5.57 18.54
N ASN A 114 2.15 -5.57 19.83
CA ASN A 114 0.81 -5.16 20.26
C ASN A 114 0.48 -3.67 19.96
N PRO A 115 1.39 -2.69 20.20
CA PRO A 115 1.11 -1.31 19.80
C PRO A 115 0.87 -1.14 18.29
N GLN A 116 1.54 -1.94 17.44
CA GLN A 116 1.27 -1.93 16.01
C GLN A 116 -0.17 -2.39 15.71
N LEU A 117 -0.66 -3.45 16.35
CA LEU A 117 -2.03 -3.93 16.16
C LEU A 117 -3.08 -2.89 16.59
N VAL A 118 -2.81 -2.14 17.66
CA VAL A 118 -3.67 -1.01 18.08
C VAL A 118 -3.65 0.10 17.03
N ALA A 119 -2.48 0.41 16.48
CA ALA A 119 -2.36 1.37 15.37
C ALA A 119 -3.17 0.91 14.16
N THR A 120 -3.06 -0.36 13.77
CA THR A 120 -3.83 -0.99 12.68
C THR A 120 -5.34 -0.81 12.89
N LEU A 121 -5.84 -1.14 14.10
CA LEU A 121 -7.26 -0.99 14.43
C LEU A 121 -7.75 0.45 14.24
N ILE A 122 -6.99 1.44 14.72
CA ILE A 122 -7.39 2.85 14.63
C ILE A 122 -7.27 3.37 13.19
N ILE A 123 -6.19 3.04 12.49
CA ILE A 123 -5.96 3.52 11.12
C ILE A 123 -6.99 2.94 10.17
N VAL A 124 -7.21 1.63 10.20
CA VAL A 124 -8.14 0.92 9.31
C VAL A 124 -9.60 1.11 9.72
N GLY A 125 -9.86 1.30 11.03
CA GLY A 125 -11.21 1.56 11.51
C GLY A 125 -11.70 2.98 11.26
N PHE A 126 -10.83 3.99 11.27
CA PHE A 126 -11.27 5.39 11.28
C PHE A 126 -10.57 6.26 10.24
N ILE A 127 -9.22 6.27 10.19
CA ILE A 127 -8.49 7.31 9.47
C ILE A 127 -8.49 7.04 7.96
N TYR A 128 -8.16 5.81 7.57
CA TYR A 128 -8.18 5.39 6.17
C TYR A 128 -9.60 5.45 5.57
N PRO A 129 -10.65 4.91 6.21
CA PRO A 129 -12.00 4.94 5.66
C PRO A 129 -12.58 6.34 5.50
N PHE A 130 -12.12 7.30 6.29
CA PHE A 130 -12.50 8.70 6.12
C PHE A 130 -12.02 9.24 4.76
N PHE A 131 -10.77 9.00 4.38
CA PHE A 131 -10.25 9.44 3.09
C PHE A 131 -10.76 8.59 1.92
N GLU A 132 -10.89 7.28 2.12
CA GLU A 132 -11.50 6.37 1.15
C GLU A 132 -12.92 6.81 0.78
N GLY A 133 -13.73 7.15 1.78
CA GLY A 133 -15.10 7.65 1.58
C GLY A 133 -15.14 8.96 0.81
N ILE A 134 -14.20 9.87 1.01
CA ILE A 134 -14.05 11.09 0.23
C ILE A 134 -13.75 10.75 -1.24
N ALA A 135 -12.76 9.90 -1.47
CA ALA A 135 -12.23 9.64 -2.81
C ALA A 135 -13.14 8.73 -3.65
N TRP A 136 -13.68 7.65 -3.08
CA TRP A 136 -14.39 6.60 -3.81
C TRP A 136 -15.90 6.54 -3.56
N ASN A 137 -16.42 7.28 -2.59
CA ASN A 137 -17.86 7.30 -2.26
C ASN A 137 -18.44 8.72 -2.15
N GLU A 138 -17.75 9.72 -2.66
CA GLU A 138 -18.20 11.12 -2.71
C GLU A 138 -18.70 11.70 -1.37
N ARG A 139 -18.31 11.07 -0.25
CA ARG A 139 -18.73 11.53 1.07
C ARG A 139 -18.16 12.91 1.37
N PHE A 140 -18.89 13.64 2.20
CA PHE A 140 -18.54 14.99 2.67
C PHE A 140 -18.49 16.08 1.59
N GLY A 141 -18.98 15.81 0.36
CA GLY A 141 -19.13 16.81 -0.69
C GLY A 141 -17.82 17.29 -1.33
N VAL A 142 -16.66 16.71 -0.97
CA VAL A 142 -15.34 17.15 -1.46
C VAL A 142 -15.21 16.94 -2.97
N GLN A 143 -15.69 15.81 -3.50
CA GLN A 143 -15.64 15.53 -4.96
C GLN A 143 -16.49 16.51 -5.77
N ALA A 144 -17.69 16.86 -5.27
CA ALA A 144 -18.53 17.86 -5.91
C ALA A 144 -17.89 19.26 -5.88
N TRP A 145 -17.24 19.61 -4.76
CA TRP A 145 -16.50 20.86 -4.66
C TRP A 145 -15.31 20.91 -5.64
N LEU A 146 -14.51 19.84 -5.75
CA LEU A 146 -13.41 19.77 -6.70
C LEU A 146 -13.89 19.88 -8.15
N THR A 147 -14.99 19.21 -8.49
CA THR A 147 -15.60 19.28 -9.82
C THR A 147 -16.05 20.71 -10.16
N HIS A 148 -16.69 21.39 -9.20
CA HIS A 148 -17.12 22.78 -9.38
C HIS A 148 -15.93 23.75 -9.52
N ALA A 149 -14.89 23.55 -8.69
CA ALA A 149 -13.74 24.47 -8.64
C ALA A 149 -12.76 24.26 -9.80
N PHE A 150 -12.56 23.01 -10.26
CA PHE A 150 -11.47 22.66 -11.17
C PHE A 150 -11.90 21.86 -12.39
N GLY A 151 -13.21 21.66 -12.59
CA GLY A 151 -13.79 21.06 -13.79
C GLY A 151 -13.84 19.53 -13.82
N ALA A 152 -13.26 18.82 -12.83
CA ALA A 152 -13.34 17.38 -12.69
C ALA A 152 -13.13 16.97 -11.22
N PRO A 153 -13.63 15.79 -10.78
CA PRO A 153 -13.35 15.26 -9.45
C PRO A 153 -11.88 14.84 -9.30
N PHE A 154 -11.47 14.53 -8.10
CA PHE A 154 -10.23 13.79 -7.84
C PHE A 154 -10.41 12.35 -8.32
N HIS A 155 -9.55 11.92 -9.22
CA HIS A 155 -9.58 10.60 -9.84
C HIS A 155 -8.45 9.73 -9.32
N ASP A 156 -8.77 8.63 -8.67
CA ASP A 156 -7.81 7.61 -8.25
C ASP A 156 -8.44 6.23 -8.45
N PHE A 157 -8.27 5.67 -9.67
CA PHE A 157 -9.01 4.48 -10.12
C PHE A 157 -8.81 3.26 -9.21
N ALA A 158 -7.57 2.98 -8.85
CA ALA A 158 -7.23 1.81 -8.05
C ALA A 158 -6.35 2.14 -6.82
N GLY A 159 -6.11 3.39 -6.45
CA GLY A 159 -5.52 3.74 -5.16
C GLY A 159 -4.03 4.06 -5.16
N SER A 160 -3.47 4.72 -6.20
CA SER A 160 -2.12 5.31 -6.06
C SER A 160 -2.03 6.19 -4.82
N VAL A 161 -3.04 7.02 -4.58
CA VAL A 161 -3.08 7.93 -3.43
C VAL A 161 -3.86 7.31 -2.28
N VAL A 162 -5.07 6.81 -2.54
CA VAL A 162 -5.98 6.30 -1.50
C VAL A 162 -5.34 5.16 -0.71
N VAL A 163 -4.55 4.30 -1.36
CA VAL A 163 -3.91 3.17 -0.70
C VAL A 163 -2.41 3.41 -0.50
N HIS A 164 -1.68 3.61 -1.60
CA HIS A 164 -0.22 3.58 -1.53
C HIS A 164 0.37 4.86 -0.95
N ALA A 165 0.04 6.04 -1.48
CA ALA A 165 0.50 7.27 -0.86
C ALA A 165 0.04 7.36 0.59
N PHE A 166 -1.23 7.05 0.84
CA PHE A 166 -1.80 7.06 2.20
C PHE A 166 -0.98 6.17 3.15
N GLY A 167 -0.76 4.89 2.79
CA GLY A 167 0.03 3.95 3.59
C GLY A 167 1.46 4.42 3.84
N GLY A 168 2.15 4.90 2.79
CA GLY A 168 3.51 5.43 2.91
C GLY A 168 3.60 6.69 3.78
N TRP A 169 2.62 7.60 3.68
CA TRP A 169 2.60 8.83 4.49
C TRP A 169 2.10 8.62 5.92
N VAL A 170 1.35 7.55 6.21
CA VAL A 170 1.11 7.05 7.57
C VAL A 170 2.37 6.42 8.16
N ALA A 171 3.16 5.69 7.34
CA ALA A 171 4.37 5.03 7.77
C ALA A 171 5.50 6.02 8.16
N LEU A 172 5.61 7.14 7.48
CA LEU A 172 6.67 8.11 7.74
C LEU A 172 6.71 8.60 9.20
N PRO A 173 5.62 9.10 9.82
CA PRO A 173 5.60 9.42 11.25
C PRO A 173 5.96 8.25 12.14
N ALA A 174 5.50 7.03 11.83
CA ALA A 174 5.84 5.84 12.61
C ALA A 174 7.34 5.56 12.60
N VAL A 175 7.98 5.63 11.43
CA VAL A 175 9.43 5.46 11.25
C VAL A 175 10.21 6.53 12.03
N LEU A 176 9.80 7.79 11.92
CA LEU A 176 10.45 8.91 12.61
C LEU A 176 10.32 8.80 14.13
N LEU A 177 9.14 8.44 14.64
CA LEU A 177 8.88 8.31 16.08
C LEU A 177 9.59 7.12 16.72
N LEU A 178 9.77 6.02 15.97
CA LEU A 178 10.57 4.86 16.41
C LEU A 178 12.07 5.15 16.37
N GLY A 179 12.53 5.95 15.44
CA GLY A 179 13.95 6.18 15.18
C GLY A 179 14.63 5.02 14.45
N ALA A 180 15.94 5.16 14.24
CA ALA A 180 16.75 4.16 13.53
C ALA A 180 17.03 2.92 14.38
N ARG A 181 17.22 1.76 13.72
CA ARG A 181 17.68 0.51 14.35
C ARG A 181 19.03 0.75 15.07
N HIS A 182 19.25 0.05 16.18
CA HIS A 182 20.51 0.16 16.91
C HIS A 182 21.71 -0.18 16.03
N GLY A 183 22.70 0.73 16.00
CA GLY A 183 23.90 0.57 15.20
C GLY A 183 23.78 0.91 13.72
N ARG A 184 22.58 1.31 13.24
CA ARG A 184 22.40 1.69 11.83
C ARG A 184 23.24 2.91 11.43
N TYR A 185 23.24 3.94 12.26
CA TYR A 185 23.98 5.18 12.05
C TYR A 185 24.96 5.40 13.21
N ALA A 186 26.25 5.35 12.92
CA ALA A 186 27.30 5.58 13.90
C ALA A 186 27.56 7.09 14.11
N LYS A 187 28.08 7.44 15.29
CA LYS A 187 28.43 8.84 15.62
C LYS A 187 29.52 9.42 14.73
N ASP A 188 30.41 8.57 14.21
CA ASP A 188 31.50 8.93 13.29
C ASP A 188 31.04 9.10 11.82
N GLY A 189 29.74 9.00 11.57
CA GLY A 189 29.15 9.16 10.26
C GLY A 189 29.00 7.87 9.44
N ARG A 190 29.56 6.75 9.88
CA ARG A 190 29.41 5.45 9.20
C ARG A 190 27.95 5.00 9.21
N ILE A 191 27.55 4.36 8.12
CA ILE A 191 26.23 3.75 7.95
C ILE A 191 26.43 2.23 7.83
N ALA A 192 25.87 1.48 8.77
CA ALA A 192 25.94 0.02 8.71
C ALA A 192 25.03 -0.50 7.59
N ALA A 193 25.59 -1.26 6.66
CA ALA A 193 24.81 -1.90 5.60
C ALA A 193 23.93 -3.03 6.19
N HIS A 194 22.67 -3.05 5.79
CA HIS A 194 21.75 -4.15 6.09
C HIS A 194 21.14 -4.61 4.78
N PRO A 195 21.87 -5.40 3.97
CA PRO A 195 21.35 -5.94 2.72
C PRO A 195 20.20 -6.92 3.00
N PRO A 196 19.33 -7.18 2.01
CA PRO A 196 18.30 -8.22 2.11
C PRO A 196 18.89 -9.56 2.57
N SER A 197 18.26 -10.20 3.53
CA SER A 197 18.78 -11.43 4.13
C SER A 197 18.48 -12.69 3.31
N ASN A 198 17.47 -12.63 2.43
CA ASN A 198 17.04 -13.77 1.61
C ASN A 198 16.47 -13.30 0.26
N ILE A 199 17.33 -13.23 -0.76
CA ILE A 199 16.93 -12.78 -2.10
C ILE A 199 15.85 -13.68 -2.75
N PRO A 200 15.88 -15.03 -2.67
CA PRO A 200 14.80 -15.86 -3.19
C PRO A 200 13.42 -15.52 -2.62
N PHE A 201 13.30 -15.31 -1.31
CA PHE A 201 12.01 -14.91 -0.72
C PHE A 201 11.61 -13.47 -1.05
N LEU A 202 12.56 -12.55 -1.12
CA LEU A 202 12.30 -11.20 -1.62
C LEU A 202 11.74 -11.23 -3.04
N ALA A 203 12.35 -12.02 -3.91
CA ALA A 203 11.90 -12.21 -5.29
C ALA A 203 10.51 -12.85 -5.36
N LEU A 204 10.25 -13.89 -4.55
CA LEU A 204 8.93 -14.52 -4.45
C LEU A 204 7.86 -13.51 -4.03
N GLY A 205 8.15 -12.73 -2.97
CA GLY A 205 7.23 -11.68 -2.50
C GLY A 205 6.93 -10.65 -3.60
N ALA A 206 7.95 -10.16 -4.29
CA ALA A 206 7.78 -9.21 -5.39
C ALA A 206 6.93 -9.77 -6.54
N TRP A 207 7.12 -11.03 -6.94
CA TRP A 207 6.33 -11.67 -7.98
C TRP A 207 4.88 -11.91 -7.56
N VAL A 208 4.63 -12.37 -6.33
CA VAL A 208 3.26 -12.54 -5.80
C VAL A 208 2.54 -11.19 -5.77
N LEU A 209 3.22 -10.13 -5.32
CA LEU A 209 2.69 -8.77 -5.36
C LEU A 209 2.36 -8.34 -6.80
N ALA A 210 3.30 -8.49 -7.73
CA ALA A 210 3.11 -8.08 -9.12
C ALA A 210 1.94 -8.80 -9.80
N VAL A 211 1.78 -10.11 -9.59
CA VAL A 211 0.65 -10.90 -10.11
C VAL A 211 -0.66 -10.44 -9.47
N GLY A 212 -0.70 -10.30 -8.14
CA GLY A 212 -1.88 -9.84 -7.41
C GLY A 212 -2.33 -8.43 -7.81
N TRP A 213 -1.40 -7.60 -8.28
CA TRP A 213 -1.70 -6.23 -8.72
C TRP A 213 -2.62 -6.15 -9.93
N PHE A 214 -2.65 -7.18 -10.78
CA PHE A 214 -3.64 -7.25 -11.85
C PHE A 214 -5.06 -7.44 -11.30
N GLY A 215 -5.22 -8.18 -10.20
CA GLY A 215 -6.47 -8.21 -9.44
C GLY A 215 -6.79 -6.85 -8.81
N PHE A 216 -5.80 -6.18 -8.25
CA PHE A 216 -5.91 -4.86 -7.66
C PHE A 216 -6.38 -3.81 -8.69
N ASN A 217 -5.70 -3.68 -9.84
CA ASN A 217 -5.99 -2.66 -10.83
C ASN A 217 -7.19 -3.04 -11.71
N VAL A 218 -7.20 -4.21 -12.37
CA VAL A 218 -8.23 -4.56 -13.35
C VAL A 218 -9.59 -4.71 -12.69
N MET A 219 -9.64 -5.37 -11.51
CA MET A 219 -10.89 -5.61 -10.80
C MET A 219 -11.42 -4.36 -10.06
N SER A 220 -10.66 -3.27 -10.01
CA SER A 220 -11.17 -1.96 -9.54
C SER A 220 -12.30 -1.41 -10.43
N ALA A 221 -12.52 -1.97 -11.63
CA ALA A 221 -13.73 -1.77 -12.42
C ALA A 221 -15.01 -2.23 -11.68
N GLN A 222 -14.90 -3.11 -10.70
CA GLN A 222 -15.94 -3.70 -9.83
C GLN A 222 -17.00 -4.53 -10.58
N THR A 223 -17.27 -4.28 -11.84
CA THR A 223 -18.21 -5.04 -12.65
C THR A 223 -17.58 -5.43 -14.00
N LEU A 224 -17.99 -6.57 -14.56
CA LEU A 224 -17.38 -7.11 -15.77
C LEU A 224 -17.63 -6.22 -17.01
N ASP A 225 -18.75 -5.54 -17.07
CA ASP A 225 -19.08 -4.61 -18.17
C ASP A 225 -18.24 -3.33 -18.16
N LYS A 226 -17.55 -3.05 -17.07
CA LYS A 226 -16.60 -1.93 -16.94
C LYS A 226 -15.14 -2.35 -17.07
N ILE A 227 -14.86 -3.64 -17.24
CA ILE A 227 -13.50 -4.13 -17.42
C ILE A 227 -12.88 -3.51 -18.67
N SER A 228 -11.63 -3.11 -18.55
CA SER A 228 -10.88 -2.54 -19.64
C SER A 228 -9.55 -3.25 -19.84
N GLY A 229 -9.29 -3.75 -21.04
CA GLY A 229 -7.97 -4.24 -21.44
C GLY A 229 -6.89 -3.16 -21.34
N LEU A 230 -7.29 -1.88 -21.41
CA LEU A 230 -6.39 -0.74 -21.20
C LEU A 230 -5.75 -0.78 -19.82
N VAL A 231 -6.52 -1.03 -18.75
CA VAL A 231 -6.02 -1.12 -17.38
C VAL A 231 -4.95 -2.21 -17.24
N ALA A 232 -5.19 -3.38 -17.83
CA ALA A 232 -4.25 -4.50 -17.80
C ALA A 232 -2.94 -4.14 -18.53
N VAL A 233 -3.03 -3.57 -19.74
CA VAL A 233 -1.85 -3.16 -20.51
C VAL A 233 -1.11 -2.02 -19.84
N ASN A 234 -1.80 -1.02 -19.31
CA ASN A 234 -1.18 0.09 -18.58
C ASN A 234 -0.45 -0.39 -17.31
N SER A 235 -1.05 -1.34 -16.58
CA SER A 235 -0.37 -1.96 -15.43
C SER A 235 0.91 -2.69 -15.86
N LEU A 236 0.86 -3.47 -16.95
CA LEU A 236 2.03 -4.16 -17.50
C LEU A 236 3.11 -3.17 -17.96
N MET A 237 2.74 -2.13 -18.70
CA MET A 237 3.69 -1.13 -19.20
C MET A 237 4.37 -0.35 -18.06
N ALA A 238 3.62 0.04 -17.04
CA ALA A 238 4.18 0.70 -15.87
C ALA A 238 5.07 -0.23 -15.04
N MET A 239 4.68 -1.51 -14.88
CA MET A 239 5.50 -2.53 -14.25
C MET A 239 6.85 -2.68 -14.93
N VAL A 240 6.85 -2.79 -16.28
CA VAL A 240 8.07 -2.91 -17.08
C VAL A 240 8.92 -1.64 -17.00
N GLY A 241 8.31 -0.46 -17.15
CA GLY A 241 8.99 0.83 -17.02
C GLY A 241 9.68 0.98 -15.67
N GLY A 242 8.95 0.68 -14.58
CA GLY A 242 9.47 0.73 -13.21
C GLY A 242 10.64 -0.24 -13.00
N THR A 243 10.52 -1.47 -13.50
CA THR A 243 11.58 -2.49 -13.41
C THR A 243 12.87 -2.02 -14.09
N LEU A 244 12.78 -1.61 -15.35
CA LEU A 244 13.95 -1.21 -16.13
C LEU A 244 14.62 0.04 -15.55
N ALA A 245 13.83 1.04 -15.15
CA ALA A 245 14.37 2.26 -14.56
C ALA A 245 15.03 2.01 -13.20
N ALA A 246 14.41 1.20 -12.33
CA ALA A 246 15.00 0.84 -11.04
C ALA A 246 16.26 -0.05 -11.20
N TRP A 247 16.27 -0.97 -12.14
CA TRP A 247 17.44 -1.78 -12.46
C TRP A 247 18.64 -0.91 -12.92
N MET A 248 18.40 0.04 -13.84
CA MET A 248 19.45 0.95 -14.31
C MET A 248 19.92 1.90 -13.21
N ALA A 249 18.99 2.58 -12.53
CA ALA A 249 19.32 3.55 -11.48
C ALA A 249 19.95 2.88 -10.24
N GLY A 250 19.53 1.66 -9.94
CA GLY A 250 20.03 0.83 -8.83
C GLY A 250 21.32 0.06 -9.15
N ARG A 251 21.88 0.18 -10.37
CA ARG A 251 23.13 -0.47 -10.78
C ARG A 251 23.13 -1.97 -10.53
N ASN A 252 22.10 -2.66 -10.98
CA ASN A 252 21.87 -4.10 -10.84
C ASN A 252 21.67 -4.60 -9.40
N ASP A 253 21.42 -3.72 -8.42
CA ASP A 253 21.08 -4.16 -7.08
C ASP A 253 19.74 -4.94 -7.09
N PRO A 254 19.70 -6.18 -6.57
CA PRO A 254 18.49 -7.00 -6.62
C PRO A 254 17.35 -6.43 -5.78
N GLY A 255 17.64 -5.74 -4.66
CA GLY A 255 16.63 -5.09 -3.85
C GLY A 255 15.89 -4.01 -4.64
N PHE A 256 16.60 -3.17 -5.36
CA PHE A 256 15.99 -2.16 -6.23
C PHE A 256 15.28 -2.79 -7.44
N THR A 257 15.90 -3.80 -8.06
CA THR A 257 15.35 -4.47 -9.24
C THR A 257 14.00 -5.13 -8.94
N TYR A 258 13.85 -5.83 -7.80
CA TYR A 258 12.59 -6.48 -7.42
C TYR A 258 11.53 -5.52 -6.87
N ASN A 259 11.91 -4.35 -6.36
CA ASN A 259 10.95 -3.31 -5.97
C ASN A 259 10.58 -2.37 -7.14
N GLY A 260 11.33 -2.38 -8.23
CA GLY A 260 11.06 -1.57 -9.43
C GLY A 260 9.67 -1.78 -10.04
N PRO A 261 9.25 -3.04 -10.31
CA PRO A 261 7.91 -3.33 -10.80
C PRO A 261 6.82 -2.79 -9.86
N LEU A 262 7.04 -2.89 -8.53
CA LEU A 262 6.09 -2.40 -7.54
C LEU A 262 5.97 -0.88 -7.58
N ALA A 263 7.08 -0.15 -7.74
CA ALA A 263 7.07 1.31 -7.90
C ALA A 263 6.24 1.74 -9.11
N GLY A 264 6.41 1.06 -10.25
CA GLY A 264 5.63 1.31 -11.46
C GLY A 264 4.14 1.04 -11.27
N LEU A 265 3.81 -0.10 -10.66
CA LEU A 265 2.43 -0.50 -10.38
C LEU A 265 1.74 0.44 -9.39
N VAL A 266 2.44 0.87 -8.33
CA VAL A 266 1.96 1.90 -7.39
C VAL A 266 1.58 3.19 -8.12
N ALA A 267 2.45 3.67 -9.00
CA ALA A 267 2.24 4.95 -9.64
C ALA A 267 1.14 4.92 -10.72
N VAL A 268 0.89 3.77 -11.35
CA VAL A 268 -0.12 3.69 -12.41
C VAL A 268 -1.54 3.51 -11.89
N CYS A 269 -1.72 3.07 -10.64
CA CYS A 269 -3.04 2.75 -10.08
C CYS A 269 -4.08 3.88 -10.27
N ALA A 270 -3.68 5.16 -10.10
CA ALA A 270 -4.61 6.29 -10.20
C ALA A 270 -5.17 6.52 -11.59
N GLY A 271 -4.38 6.27 -12.64
CA GLY A 271 -4.75 6.63 -14.00
C GLY A 271 -4.67 5.47 -14.99
N SER A 272 -4.62 4.23 -14.52
CA SER A 272 -4.50 3.05 -15.39
C SER A 272 -5.67 2.90 -16.37
N ASP A 273 -6.82 3.46 -16.05
CA ASP A 273 -8.04 3.47 -16.87
C ASP A 273 -8.13 4.64 -17.87
N VAL A 274 -7.33 5.70 -17.67
CA VAL A 274 -7.42 6.94 -18.47
C VAL A 274 -6.15 7.29 -19.24
N MET A 275 -5.01 6.69 -18.93
CA MET A 275 -3.72 6.97 -19.61
C MET A 275 -3.56 6.19 -20.91
N HIS A 276 -2.81 6.76 -21.86
CA HIS A 276 -2.27 5.99 -22.99
C HIS A 276 -1.15 5.05 -22.48
N PRO A 277 -0.96 3.84 -23.05
CA PRO A 277 0.08 2.90 -22.61
C PRO A 277 1.51 3.45 -22.59
N ILE A 278 1.86 4.38 -23.46
CA ILE A 278 3.14 5.10 -23.43
C ILE A 278 3.22 5.99 -22.17
N GLY A 279 2.13 6.68 -21.81
CA GLY A 279 2.05 7.46 -20.58
C GLY A 279 2.22 6.59 -19.33
N ALA A 280 1.64 5.39 -19.33
CA ALA A 280 1.81 4.41 -18.26
C ALA A 280 3.27 3.91 -18.16
N LEU A 281 3.92 3.62 -19.30
CA LEU A 281 5.35 3.26 -19.33
C LEU A 281 6.23 4.37 -18.73
N VAL A 282 6.01 5.63 -19.14
CA VAL A 282 6.76 6.80 -18.64
C VAL A 282 6.51 7.01 -17.15
N THR A 283 5.25 6.90 -16.70
CA THR A 283 4.89 7.00 -15.28
C THR A 283 5.60 5.92 -14.46
N GLY A 284 5.60 4.67 -14.93
CA GLY A 284 6.30 3.56 -14.29
C GLY A 284 7.81 3.78 -14.24
N ALA A 285 8.43 4.21 -15.33
CA ALA A 285 9.86 4.49 -15.39
C ALA A 285 10.26 5.63 -14.44
N ALA A 286 9.47 6.72 -14.41
CA ALA A 286 9.67 7.82 -13.47
C ALA A 286 9.57 7.35 -12.00
N ALA A 287 8.59 6.49 -11.70
CA ALA A 287 8.42 5.92 -10.36
C ALA A 287 9.60 5.00 -9.96
N GLY A 288 10.07 4.13 -10.85
CA GLY A 288 11.23 3.27 -10.58
C GLY A 288 12.51 4.07 -10.28
N ALA A 289 12.76 5.12 -11.07
CA ALA A 289 13.90 6.01 -10.86
C ALA A 289 13.74 6.83 -9.56
N LEU A 290 12.54 7.37 -9.30
CA LEU A 290 12.21 8.13 -8.08
C LEU A 290 12.41 7.26 -6.83
N PHE A 291 11.92 6.02 -6.84
CA PHE A 291 12.09 5.08 -5.75
C PHE A 291 13.57 4.91 -5.36
N VAL A 292 14.43 4.59 -6.34
CA VAL A 292 15.86 4.38 -6.09
C VAL A 292 16.52 5.65 -5.55
N ALA A 293 16.24 6.80 -6.15
CA ALA A 293 16.80 8.09 -5.74
C ALA A 293 16.37 8.46 -4.33
N MET A 294 15.06 8.35 -4.03
CA MET A 294 14.51 8.70 -2.73
C MET A 294 14.90 7.71 -1.64
N PHE A 295 14.89 6.40 -1.91
CA PHE A 295 15.40 5.40 -0.97
C PHE A 295 16.83 5.72 -0.55
N THR A 296 17.69 5.97 -1.53
CA THR A 296 19.10 6.30 -1.29
C THR A 296 19.24 7.61 -0.50
N CYS A 297 18.48 8.64 -0.85
CA CYS A 297 18.48 9.93 -0.16
C CYS A 297 18.02 9.79 1.31
N VAL A 298 16.89 9.11 1.54
CA VAL A 298 16.29 8.89 2.87
C VAL A 298 17.26 8.15 3.78
N GLN A 299 17.82 7.05 3.31
CA GLN A 299 18.73 6.21 4.09
C GLN A 299 20.10 6.87 4.34
N ASN A 300 20.69 7.47 3.33
CA ASN A 300 22.08 7.90 3.39
C ASN A 300 22.25 9.40 3.73
N LYS A 301 21.37 10.26 3.22
CA LYS A 301 21.46 11.71 3.44
C LYS A 301 20.63 12.17 4.63
N TRP A 302 19.37 11.76 4.70
CA TRP A 302 18.49 12.18 5.79
C TRP A 302 18.60 11.29 7.04
N ARG A 303 19.23 10.12 6.90
CA ARG A 303 19.44 9.15 7.98
C ARG A 303 18.13 8.71 8.63
N ILE A 304 17.11 8.53 7.83
CA ILE A 304 15.82 7.96 8.23
C ILE A 304 15.85 6.46 7.92
N ASP A 305 15.74 5.61 8.94
CA ASP A 305 15.81 4.16 8.79
C ASP A 305 14.43 3.57 8.48
N ASP A 306 13.96 3.83 7.28
CA ASP A 306 12.80 3.18 6.66
C ASP A 306 13.26 1.84 6.06
N VAL A 307 13.00 0.72 6.74
CA VAL A 307 13.70 -0.55 6.49
C VAL A 307 13.52 -1.06 5.06
N LEU A 308 12.29 -1.10 4.58
CA LEU A 308 11.95 -1.52 3.21
C LEU A 308 11.86 -0.34 2.23
N GLY A 309 11.99 0.90 2.71
CA GLY A 309 11.80 2.08 1.87
C GLY A 309 10.33 2.29 1.49
N VAL A 310 9.43 2.04 2.43
CA VAL A 310 7.99 2.10 2.15
C VAL A 310 7.50 3.51 1.86
N TRP A 311 8.09 4.53 2.48
CA TRP A 311 7.76 5.91 2.14
C TRP A 311 8.24 6.31 0.73
N PRO A 312 9.49 6.04 0.31
CA PRO A 312 9.89 6.22 -1.10
C PRO A 312 9.03 5.41 -2.08
N LEU A 313 8.78 4.13 -1.79
CA LEU A 313 8.09 3.21 -2.71
C LEU A 313 6.59 3.53 -2.82
N HIS A 314 5.90 3.63 -1.69
CA HIS A 314 4.45 3.82 -1.66
C HIS A 314 4.08 5.30 -1.51
N GLY A 315 4.69 6.02 -0.58
CA GLY A 315 4.38 7.42 -0.31
C GLY A 315 4.68 8.34 -1.47
N MET A 316 5.91 8.28 -1.98
CA MET A 316 6.36 9.18 -3.05
C MET A 316 5.90 8.72 -4.44
N CYS A 317 6.01 7.41 -4.75
CA CYS A 317 5.53 6.91 -6.05
C CYS A 317 4.00 6.95 -6.15
N GLY A 318 3.26 6.75 -5.04
CA GLY A 318 1.81 6.93 -5.02
C GLY A 318 1.37 8.37 -5.26
N ALA A 319 2.06 9.35 -4.64
CA ALA A 319 1.84 10.77 -4.90
C ALA A 319 2.15 11.14 -6.35
N LEU A 320 3.27 10.63 -6.89
CA LEU A 320 3.59 10.77 -8.32
C LEU A 320 2.45 10.24 -9.20
N GLY A 321 1.88 9.08 -8.85
CA GLY A 321 0.79 8.46 -9.58
C GLY A 321 -0.48 9.32 -9.60
N GLY A 322 -0.86 9.88 -8.45
CA GLY A 322 -1.98 10.82 -8.37
C GLY A 322 -1.80 12.02 -9.31
N LEU A 323 -0.60 12.60 -9.35
CA LEU A 323 -0.31 13.73 -10.26
C LEU A 323 -0.22 13.27 -11.73
N ALA A 324 0.36 12.10 -11.99
CA ALA A 324 0.49 11.55 -13.34
C ALA A 324 -0.86 11.27 -14.00
N ALA A 325 -1.87 10.87 -13.23
CA ALA A 325 -3.25 10.72 -13.73
C ALA A 325 -3.80 12.05 -14.28
N GLY A 326 -3.52 13.17 -13.62
CA GLY A 326 -3.91 14.51 -14.06
C GLY A 326 -3.14 15.05 -15.27
N VAL A 327 -2.01 14.45 -15.61
CA VAL A 327 -1.19 14.80 -16.78
C VAL A 327 -1.50 13.86 -17.94
N PHE A 328 -1.24 12.57 -17.77
CA PHE A 328 -1.35 11.59 -18.85
C PHE A 328 -2.80 11.14 -19.14
N GLY A 329 -3.74 11.45 -18.25
CA GLY A 329 -5.17 11.27 -18.52
C GLY A 329 -5.76 12.33 -19.47
N LEU A 330 -5.02 13.43 -19.76
CA LEU A 330 -5.50 14.49 -20.63
C LEU A 330 -5.56 14.03 -22.12
N PRO A 331 -6.61 14.40 -22.88
CA PRO A 331 -6.71 14.05 -24.29
C PRO A 331 -5.54 14.56 -25.14
N ALA A 332 -4.94 15.68 -24.77
CA ALA A 332 -3.76 16.25 -25.44
C ALA A 332 -2.53 15.32 -25.42
N LEU A 333 -2.49 14.39 -24.47
CA LEU A 333 -1.44 13.37 -24.33
C LEU A 333 -1.95 11.95 -24.68
N GLY A 334 -3.09 11.86 -25.38
CA GLY A 334 -3.70 10.60 -25.77
C GLY A 334 -4.51 9.90 -24.67
N GLY A 335 -4.80 10.59 -23.57
CA GLY A 335 -5.64 10.09 -22.49
C GLY A 335 -7.14 10.23 -22.81
N LEU A 336 -7.98 9.56 -22.00
CA LEU A 336 -9.45 9.56 -22.18
C LEU A 336 -10.13 10.84 -21.70
N GLY A 337 -9.45 11.70 -20.93
CA GLY A 337 -10.05 12.89 -20.31
C GLY A 337 -10.76 12.58 -18.99
N GLY A 338 -11.63 13.51 -18.56
CA GLY A 338 -12.37 13.39 -17.30
C GLY A 338 -11.54 13.67 -16.05
N VAL A 339 -10.32 14.16 -16.20
CA VAL A 339 -9.38 14.49 -15.14
C VAL A 339 -8.97 15.96 -15.16
N SER A 340 -8.61 16.51 -14.01
CA SER A 340 -8.05 17.86 -13.84
C SER A 340 -6.77 17.78 -13.02
N PHE A 341 -5.69 18.37 -13.52
CA PHE A 341 -4.42 18.40 -12.79
C PHE A 341 -4.56 19.07 -11.41
N LEU A 342 -5.38 20.12 -11.32
CA LEU A 342 -5.59 20.82 -10.05
C LEU A 342 -6.38 19.96 -9.06
N SER A 343 -7.39 19.22 -9.51
CA SER A 343 -8.12 18.26 -8.67
C SER A 343 -7.20 17.14 -8.19
N GLN A 344 -6.34 16.64 -9.07
CA GLN A 344 -5.34 15.62 -8.71
C GLN A 344 -4.33 16.15 -7.69
N LEU A 345 -3.85 17.37 -7.85
CA LEU A 345 -2.94 18.01 -6.91
C LEU A 345 -3.59 18.18 -5.53
N VAL A 346 -4.81 18.74 -5.48
CA VAL A 346 -5.53 18.99 -4.22
C VAL A 346 -5.92 17.67 -3.55
N GLY A 347 -6.44 16.69 -4.29
CA GLY A 347 -6.80 15.38 -3.75
C GLY A 347 -5.58 14.61 -3.22
N THR A 348 -4.47 14.63 -3.96
CA THR A 348 -3.20 14.02 -3.54
C THR A 348 -2.66 14.67 -2.26
N LEU A 349 -2.59 16.00 -2.21
CA LEU A 349 -2.13 16.73 -1.02
C LEU A 349 -3.07 16.54 0.17
N GLY A 350 -4.40 16.47 -0.06
CA GLY A 350 -5.39 16.15 0.94
C GLY A 350 -5.18 14.77 1.57
N GLY A 351 -4.98 13.75 0.73
CA GLY A 351 -4.65 12.39 1.18
C GLY A 351 -3.37 12.33 1.99
N ILE A 352 -2.31 12.99 1.53
CA ILE A 352 -1.03 13.11 2.24
C ILE A 352 -1.21 13.79 3.60
N ALA A 353 -1.96 14.88 3.66
CA ALA A 353 -2.19 15.62 4.89
C ALA A 353 -2.95 14.77 5.93
N ILE A 354 -4.04 14.11 5.52
CA ILE A 354 -4.84 13.23 6.38
C ILE A 354 -4.00 12.05 6.88
N ALA A 355 -3.25 11.39 5.98
CA ALA A 355 -2.40 10.26 6.32
C ALA A 355 -1.29 10.64 7.33
N THR A 356 -0.59 11.76 7.06
CA THR A 356 0.50 12.23 7.92
C THR A 356 -0.02 12.68 9.28
N ALA A 357 -1.11 13.43 9.33
CA ALA A 357 -1.73 13.86 10.58
C ALA A 357 -2.24 12.66 11.38
N GLY A 358 -2.98 11.74 10.74
CA GLY A 358 -3.48 10.52 11.37
C GLY A 358 -2.37 9.64 11.90
N GLY A 359 -1.33 9.38 11.09
CA GLY A 359 -0.15 8.61 11.51
C GLY A 359 0.57 9.27 12.69
N THR A 360 0.75 10.59 12.65
CA THR A 360 1.39 11.34 13.74
C THR A 360 0.59 11.24 15.04
N LEU A 361 -0.73 11.39 14.97
CA LEU A 361 -1.60 11.29 16.13
C LEU A 361 -1.59 9.89 16.74
N VAL A 362 -1.77 8.86 15.90
CA VAL A 362 -1.85 7.47 16.37
C VAL A 362 -0.51 7.00 16.96
N TYR A 363 0.56 7.11 16.19
CA TYR A 363 1.88 6.65 16.66
C TYR A 363 2.46 7.56 17.75
N GLY A 364 2.14 8.86 17.75
CA GLY A 364 2.48 9.79 18.81
C GLY A 364 1.82 9.42 20.14
N ALA A 365 0.52 9.16 20.13
CA ALA A 365 -0.23 8.72 21.31
C ALA A 365 0.26 7.37 21.84
N LEU A 366 0.48 6.39 20.97
CA LEU A 366 1.01 5.08 21.37
C LEU A 366 2.44 5.19 21.92
N LYS A 367 3.28 6.05 21.35
CA LYS A 367 4.63 6.33 21.91
C LYS A 367 4.56 6.89 23.29
N ALA A 368 3.65 7.83 23.55
CA ALA A 368 3.52 8.49 24.85
C ALA A 368 2.91 7.60 25.94
N THR A 369 2.09 6.61 25.56
CA THR A 369 1.35 5.76 26.51
C THR A 369 2.00 4.41 26.77
N VAL A 370 2.16 3.58 25.72
CA VAL A 370 2.61 2.19 25.83
C VAL A 370 4.03 1.95 25.27
N GLY A 371 4.56 2.97 24.60
CA GLY A 371 5.82 2.88 23.89
C GLY A 371 5.72 2.04 22.60
N LEU A 372 6.46 2.44 21.57
CA LEU A 372 6.41 1.80 20.24
C LEU A 372 7.53 0.81 20.01
N ARG A 373 8.69 1.01 20.66
CA ARG A 373 9.94 0.35 20.32
C ARG A 373 10.26 -0.76 21.30
N LEU A 374 10.78 -1.86 20.79
CA LEU A 374 11.44 -2.91 21.57
C LEU A 374 12.56 -2.31 22.40
N ASP A 375 12.83 -2.87 23.58
CA ASP A 375 14.01 -2.52 24.34
C ASP A 375 15.29 -2.96 23.59
N ARG A 376 16.44 -2.52 24.11
CA ARG A 376 17.71 -2.74 23.41
C ARG A 376 18.11 -4.21 23.33
N GLU A 377 17.80 -4.99 24.34
CA GLU A 377 18.11 -6.42 24.41
C GLU A 377 17.23 -7.19 23.45
N ALA A 378 15.92 -6.97 23.48
CA ALA A 378 14.96 -7.59 22.55
C ALA A 378 15.26 -7.24 21.08
N GLU A 379 15.67 -6.00 20.77
CA GLU A 379 16.08 -5.64 19.41
C GLU A 379 17.42 -6.30 19.03
N PHE A 380 18.33 -6.51 20.01
CA PHE A 380 19.60 -7.21 19.79
C PHE A 380 19.37 -8.69 19.53
N ASP A 381 18.54 -9.37 20.30
CA ASP A 381 18.21 -10.80 20.14
C ASP A 381 17.38 -11.04 18.89
N GLY A 382 16.54 -10.08 18.53
CA GLY A 382 15.62 -10.10 17.40
C GLY A 382 14.18 -10.41 17.82
N ALA A 383 13.26 -9.92 17.01
CA ALA A 383 11.82 -10.04 17.26
C ALA A 383 11.33 -11.50 17.25
N ASP A 384 11.98 -12.39 16.51
CA ASP A 384 11.62 -13.80 16.46
C ASP A 384 11.75 -14.47 17.85
N LEU A 385 12.86 -14.26 18.53
CA LEU A 385 13.08 -14.80 19.86
C LEU A 385 12.36 -14.01 20.95
N SER A 386 12.42 -12.68 20.90
CA SER A 386 11.86 -11.84 21.96
C SER A 386 10.33 -11.81 21.98
N ILE A 387 9.67 -12.00 20.84
CA ILE A 387 8.21 -11.97 20.72
C ILE A 387 7.64 -13.39 20.55
N HIS A 388 8.19 -14.17 19.62
CA HIS A 388 7.63 -15.47 19.20
C HIS A 388 8.34 -16.68 19.81
N ARG A 389 9.52 -16.48 20.43
CA ARG A 389 10.32 -17.53 21.11
C ARG A 389 10.75 -18.68 20.21
N ILE A 390 10.88 -18.42 18.90
CA ILE A 390 11.32 -19.37 17.89
C ILE A 390 12.07 -18.65 16.79
N SER A 391 13.06 -19.28 16.18
CA SER A 391 13.73 -18.78 14.98
C SER A 391 13.10 -19.34 13.69
N ALA A 392 13.31 -18.66 12.55
CA ALA A 392 12.80 -19.12 11.26
C ALA A 392 13.43 -20.44 10.80
N THR A 393 14.62 -20.73 11.27
CA THR A 393 15.37 -21.98 11.00
C THR A 393 15.85 -22.54 12.35
N PRO A 394 14.96 -23.21 13.15
CA PRO A 394 15.37 -23.83 14.39
C PRO A 394 16.45 -24.87 14.12
N GLU A 395 17.54 -24.82 14.89
CA GLU A 395 18.52 -25.90 14.87
C GLU A 395 17.82 -27.18 15.33
N ARG A 396 18.10 -28.27 14.63
CA ARG A 396 17.69 -29.60 15.11
C ARG A 396 18.75 -30.05 16.09
N ASP A 397 18.37 -30.19 17.36
CA ASP A 397 19.19 -30.84 18.38
C ASP A 397 19.45 -32.32 17.99
#